data_7724fc4944275a5b5cb4f0e371b0c1c9
#
_entry.id   7724fc4944275a5b5cb4f0e371b0c1c9
#
_cell.length_a   1.000
_cell.length_b   1.000
_cell.length_c   1.000
_cell.angle_alpha   90.00
_cell.angle_beta   90.00
_cell.angle_gamma   90.00
#
_symmetry.space_group_name_H-M   'P 1'
#
loop_
_entity.id
_entity.type
_entity.pdbx_description
1 polymer ?
#
loop_
_entity_poly.entity_id
_entity_poly.type
_entity_poly.pdbx_seq_one_letter_code
_entity_poly.pdbx_strand_id
1 'polypeptide(L)'
;MNGDRSIMRETTRDFVKYYNPKLHGEIRLDTNTNVLGSNPAAAEYLRTHTWDLNGYPDTYSGSLREALGELYGLDPENIIAGNGSDEMIDVIFKTFTNWGDDTAVPVPSYSLYDYFVKCNGGKAVMIDLTDDYQLDVDAM
;
A
#
# COMPACT_ATOMS: atom_id res chain seq x y z
N MET A 1 26.40 -6.93 -5.63
CA MET A 1 26.37 -7.12 -7.10
C MET A 1 25.70 -5.90 -7.69
N ASN A 2 26.46 -5.02 -8.31
CA ASN A 2 25.93 -3.91 -9.10
C ASN A 2 25.59 -4.48 -10.49
N GLY A 3 24.39 -5.04 -10.66
CA GLY A 3 23.88 -5.43 -11.96
C GLY A 3 23.75 -4.21 -12.88
N ASP A 4 23.82 -4.43 -14.17
CA ASP A 4 23.54 -3.38 -15.15
C ASP A 4 22.10 -2.86 -14.98
N ARG A 5 21.96 -1.62 -14.56
CA ARG A 5 20.67 -0.96 -14.37
C ARG A 5 20.19 -0.21 -15.62
N SER A 6 20.90 -0.32 -16.73
CA SER A 6 20.55 0.40 -17.97
C SER A 6 19.20 -0.03 -18.55
N ILE A 7 18.78 -1.26 -18.30
CA ILE A 7 17.47 -1.80 -18.73
C ILE A 7 16.31 -1.42 -17.82
N MET A 8 16.59 -0.81 -16.67
CA MET A 8 15.54 -0.35 -15.76
C MET A 8 14.94 0.96 -16.24
N ARG A 9 13.69 1.20 -15.86
CA ARG A 9 13.05 2.50 -16.04
C ARG A 9 13.90 3.59 -15.35
N GLU A 10 14.04 4.75 -15.98
CA GLU A 10 14.80 5.87 -15.42
C GLU A 10 14.30 6.25 -14.03
N THR A 11 12.98 6.30 -13.85
CA THR A 11 12.33 6.66 -12.56
C THR A 11 12.64 5.70 -11.41
N THR A 12 13.16 4.50 -11.70
CA THR A 12 13.41 3.46 -10.69
C THR A 12 14.89 3.06 -10.57
N ARG A 13 15.79 3.67 -11.38
CA ARG A 13 17.24 3.31 -11.38
C ARG A 13 17.92 3.53 -10.05
N ASP A 14 17.50 4.55 -9.32
CA ASP A 14 18.12 4.96 -8.06
C ASP A 14 17.45 4.30 -6.83
N PHE A 15 16.53 3.37 -7.06
CA PHE A 15 15.89 2.66 -5.96
C PHE A 15 16.91 1.88 -5.14
N VAL A 16 16.85 2.11 -3.84
CA VAL A 16 17.62 1.36 -2.85
C VAL A 16 16.77 0.18 -2.38
N LYS A 17 17.41 -0.96 -2.17
CA LYS A 17 16.73 -2.13 -1.61
C LYS A 17 16.10 -1.78 -0.26
N TYR A 18 14.79 -1.99 -0.14
CA TYR A 18 14.10 -1.87 1.13
C TYR A 18 14.72 -2.82 2.16
N TYR A 19 15.07 -2.30 3.30
CA TYR A 19 15.63 -3.06 4.40
C TYR A 19 14.76 -2.86 5.65
N ASN A 20 14.16 -3.94 6.12
CA ASN A 20 13.45 -3.97 7.38
C ASN A 20 14.32 -4.74 8.39
N PRO A 21 15.03 -4.07 9.31
CA PRO A 21 15.87 -4.74 10.28
C PRO A 21 15.01 -5.60 11.22
N LYS A 22 15.43 -6.86 11.41
CA LYS A 22 14.85 -7.73 12.43
C LYS A 22 15.44 -7.33 13.78
N LEU A 23 14.82 -6.38 14.44
CA LEU A 23 15.19 -5.94 15.78
C LEU A 23 14.54 -6.87 16.80
N HIS A 24 15.33 -7.40 17.74
CA HIS A 24 14.88 -8.29 18.81
C HIS A 24 15.03 -7.57 20.15
N GLY A 25 13.96 -7.60 20.96
CA GLY A 25 13.98 -7.06 22.32
C GLY A 25 13.86 -5.55 22.43
N GLU A 26 13.56 -4.86 21.33
CA GLU A 26 13.35 -3.41 21.30
C GLU A 26 11.87 -3.05 21.17
N ILE A 27 11.52 -1.85 21.65
CA ILE A 27 10.18 -1.30 21.44
C ILE A 27 10.11 -0.80 20.00
N ARG A 28 9.24 -1.42 19.20
CA ARG A 28 9.02 -1.07 17.79
C ARG A 28 7.92 -0.03 17.67
N LEU A 29 8.27 1.16 17.15
CA LEU A 29 7.33 2.25 16.83
C LEU A 29 7.34 2.61 15.35
N ASP A 30 8.03 1.81 14.54
CA ASP A 30 8.23 2.00 13.10
C ASP A 30 7.27 1.16 12.24
N THR A 31 6.47 0.30 12.87
CA THR A 31 5.49 -0.55 12.19
C THR A 31 4.15 -0.54 12.93
N ASN A 32 3.05 -0.55 12.19
CA ASN A 32 1.69 -0.56 12.75
C ASN A 32 1.22 -2.00 13.06
N THR A 33 2.08 -2.82 13.66
CA THR A 33 1.71 -4.18 14.07
C THR A 33 0.82 -4.16 15.31
N ASN A 34 -0.23 -4.98 15.30
CA ASN A 34 -1.07 -5.15 16.48
C ASN A 34 -0.28 -5.89 17.58
N VAL A 35 0.11 -5.17 18.64
CA VAL A 35 0.89 -5.71 19.77
C VAL A 35 0.10 -6.71 20.62
N LEU A 36 -1.23 -6.73 20.53
CA LEU A 36 -2.10 -7.70 21.21
C LEU A 36 -2.17 -9.05 20.50
N GLY A 37 -1.53 -9.17 19.33
CA GLY A 37 -1.55 -10.38 18.50
C GLY A 37 -2.63 -10.38 17.43
N SER A 38 -2.77 -11.52 16.76
CA SER A 38 -3.78 -11.70 15.71
C SER A 38 -5.19 -11.91 16.31
N ASN A 39 -6.20 -11.60 15.51
CA ASN A 39 -7.59 -11.91 15.87
C ASN A 39 -7.76 -13.44 16.06
N PRO A 40 -8.17 -13.92 17.25
CA PRO A 40 -8.29 -15.36 17.51
C PRO A 40 -9.29 -16.07 16.56
N ALA A 41 -10.39 -15.42 16.20
CA ALA A 41 -11.37 -16.00 15.28
C ALA A 41 -10.79 -16.16 13.88
N ALA A 42 -10.01 -15.19 13.39
CA ALA A 42 -9.35 -15.31 12.10
C ALA A 42 -8.28 -16.41 12.11
N ALA A 43 -7.48 -16.51 13.18
CA ALA A 43 -6.49 -17.55 13.34
C ALA A 43 -7.14 -18.96 13.38
N GLU A 44 -8.24 -19.11 14.08
CA GLU A 44 -8.99 -20.37 14.13
C GLU A 44 -9.61 -20.72 12.77
N TYR A 45 -10.19 -19.74 12.09
CA TYR A 45 -10.75 -19.95 10.74
C TYR A 45 -9.67 -20.44 9.76
N LEU A 46 -8.49 -19.78 9.74
CA LEU A 46 -7.37 -20.19 8.89
C LEU A 46 -6.88 -21.61 9.19
N ARG A 47 -6.96 -22.05 10.45
CA ARG A 47 -6.50 -23.37 10.90
C ARG A 47 -7.49 -24.48 10.56
N THR A 48 -8.80 -24.20 10.56
CA THR A 48 -9.86 -25.20 10.45
C THR A 48 -10.53 -25.24 9.08
N HIS A 49 -10.40 -24.18 8.29
CA HIS A 49 -11.00 -24.13 6.96
C HIS A 49 -10.23 -25.00 5.96
N THR A 50 -10.99 -25.74 5.15
CA THR A 50 -10.41 -26.49 4.03
C THR A 50 -10.38 -25.62 2.79
N TRP A 51 -9.20 -25.41 2.24
CA TRP A 51 -8.96 -24.55 1.09
C TRP A 51 -8.90 -25.36 -0.20
N ASP A 52 -9.61 -24.92 -1.23
CA ASP A 52 -9.41 -25.39 -2.60
C ASP A 52 -8.22 -24.62 -3.20
N LEU A 53 -7.03 -25.20 -3.04
CA LEU A 53 -5.78 -24.56 -3.48
C LEU A 53 -5.54 -24.69 -4.99
N ASN A 54 -6.32 -25.52 -5.70
CA ASN A 54 -6.17 -25.64 -7.16
C ASN A 54 -7.13 -24.75 -7.94
N GLY A 55 -8.14 -24.18 -7.30
CA GLY A 55 -9.10 -23.27 -7.91
C GLY A 55 -8.58 -21.86 -8.03
N TYR A 56 -9.10 -21.10 -8.99
CA TYR A 56 -8.92 -19.66 -8.98
C TYR A 56 -9.79 -19.04 -7.87
N PRO A 57 -9.29 -18.02 -7.17
CA PRO A 57 -10.11 -17.27 -6.22
C PRO A 57 -11.23 -16.51 -6.93
N ASP A 58 -12.19 -16.03 -6.16
CA ASP A 58 -13.18 -15.07 -6.65
C ASP A 58 -12.45 -13.82 -7.17
N THR A 59 -12.57 -13.58 -8.47
CA THR A 59 -11.84 -12.53 -9.20
C THR A 59 -12.06 -11.13 -8.62
N TYR A 60 -13.24 -10.88 -8.07
CA TYR A 60 -13.64 -9.57 -7.58
C TYR A 60 -13.84 -9.52 -6.07
N SER A 61 -13.49 -10.58 -5.33
CA SER A 61 -13.70 -10.67 -3.88
C SER A 61 -15.14 -10.34 -3.47
N GLY A 62 -16.12 -10.87 -4.21
CA GLY A 62 -17.54 -10.52 -4.09
C GLY A 62 -18.06 -10.62 -2.67
N SER A 63 -17.87 -11.76 -2.00
CA SER A 63 -18.31 -11.98 -0.63
C SER A 63 -17.71 -11.01 0.38
N LEU A 64 -16.43 -10.60 0.19
CA LEU A 64 -15.80 -9.59 1.03
C LEU A 64 -16.40 -8.22 0.77
N ARG A 65 -16.61 -7.86 -0.50
CA ARG A 65 -17.20 -6.56 -0.88
C ARG A 65 -18.64 -6.44 -0.37
N GLU A 66 -19.44 -7.50 -0.45
CA GLU A 66 -20.79 -7.56 0.12
C GLU A 66 -20.77 -7.33 1.63
N ALA A 67 -19.93 -8.05 2.37
CA ALA A 67 -19.80 -7.90 3.82
C ALA A 67 -19.34 -6.50 4.23
N LEU A 68 -18.40 -5.90 3.49
CA LEU A 68 -17.95 -4.53 3.71
C LEU A 68 -19.04 -3.51 3.35
N GLY A 69 -19.77 -3.75 2.27
CA GLY A 69 -20.93 -2.93 1.88
C GLY A 69 -21.99 -2.89 2.97
N GLU A 70 -22.33 -4.04 3.54
CA GLU A 70 -23.25 -4.13 4.67
C GLU A 70 -22.72 -3.40 5.91
N LEU A 71 -21.44 -3.61 6.24
CA LEU A 71 -20.80 -3.00 7.42
C LEU A 71 -20.74 -1.46 7.35
N TYR A 72 -20.44 -0.92 6.17
CA TYR A 72 -20.21 0.53 5.98
C TYR A 72 -21.39 1.26 5.33
N GLY A 73 -22.45 0.56 4.94
CA GLY A 73 -23.57 1.16 4.22
C GLY A 73 -23.22 1.63 2.82
N LEU A 74 -22.33 0.91 2.14
CA LEU A 74 -21.87 1.21 0.79
C LEU A 74 -22.38 0.17 -0.20
N ASP A 75 -22.56 0.59 -1.46
CA ASP A 75 -22.77 -0.36 -2.54
C ASP A 75 -21.49 -1.18 -2.75
N PRO A 76 -21.54 -2.53 -2.77
CA PRO A 76 -20.39 -3.38 -3.04
C PRO A 76 -19.65 -3.04 -4.34
N GLU A 77 -20.34 -2.48 -5.34
CA GLU A 77 -19.71 -2.02 -6.59
C GLU A 77 -18.78 -0.80 -6.41
N ASN A 78 -18.91 -0.08 -5.29
CA ASN A 78 -18.03 1.02 -4.94
C ASN A 78 -16.85 0.59 -4.03
N ILE A 79 -16.63 -0.71 -3.85
CA ILE A 79 -15.59 -1.25 -2.99
C ILE A 79 -14.59 -2.05 -3.84
N ILE A 80 -13.31 -1.78 -3.65
CA ILE A 80 -12.21 -2.56 -4.22
C ILE A 80 -11.46 -3.21 -3.07
N ALA A 81 -11.12 -4.49 -3.22
CA ALA A 81 -10.32 -5.24 -2.27
C ALA A 81 -8.97 -5.63 -2.89
N GLY A 82 -7.92 -5.59 -2.09
CA GLY A 82 -6.57 -5.97 -2.50
C GLY A 82 -5.70 -6.45 -1.33
N ASN A 83 -4.46 -6.77 -1.61
CA ASN A 83 -3.50 -7.29 -0.62
C ASN A 83 -2.88 -6.15 0.21
N GLY A 84 -3.71 -5.50 1.01
CA GLY A 84 -3.30 -4.38 1.85
C GLY A 84 -3.24 -3.05 1.10
N SER A 85 -2.91 -2.00 1.86
CA SER A 85 -2.87 -0.62 1.35
C SER A 85 -1.82 -0.41 0.27
N ASP A 86 -0.73 -1.15 0.28
CA ASP A 86 0.34 -1.01 -0.70
C ASP A 86 -0.13 -1.36 -2.11
N GLU A 87 -0.85 -2.48 -2.26
CA GLU A 87 -1.44 -2.83 -3.56
C GLU A 87 -2.49 -1.81 -3.98
N MET A 88 -3.31 -1.33 -3.05
CA MET A 88 -4.33 -0.33 -3.37
C MET A 88 -3.73 1.01 -3.81
N ILE A 89 -2.66 1.46 -3.18
CA ILE A 89 -1.93 2.66 -3.58
C ILE A 89 -1.36 2.48 -4.99
N ASP A 90 -0.73 1.34 -5.28
CA ASP A 90 -0.19 1.04 -6.61
C ASP A 90 -1.30 1.01 -7.68
N VAL A 91 -2.45 0.40 -7.37
CA VAL A 91 -3.62 0.37 -8.27
C VAL A 91 -4.15 1.78 -8.54
N ILE A 92 -4.22 2.64 -7.51
CA ILE A 92 -4.65 4.04 -7.68
C ILE A 92 -3.69 4.77 -8.64
N PHE A 93 -2.38 4.69 -8.42
CA PHE A 93 -1.43 5.33 -9.31
C PHE A 93 -1.47 4.77 -10.72
N LYS A 94 -1.59 3.46 -10.91
CA LYS A 94 -1.77 2.83 -12.23
C LYS A 94 -3.02 3.33 -12.97
N THR A 95 -4.06 3.67 -12.22
CA THR A 95 -5.35 4.07 -12.79
C THR A 95 -5.38 5.56 -13.17
N PHE A 96 -4.78 6.41 -12.32
CA PHE A 96 -4.99 7.85 -12.40
C PHE A 96 -3.73 8.65 -12.81
N THR A 97 -2.54 8.04 -12.84
CA THR A 97 -1.29 8.75 -13.14
C THR A 97 -0.77 8.35 -14.52
N ASN A 98 -0.54 9.32 -15.40
CA ASN A 98 0.15 9.10 -16.66
C ASN A 98 1.66 9.21 -16.47
N TRP A 99 2.41 8.76 -17.47
CA TRP A 99 3.86 8.91 -17.48
C TRP A 99 4.27 10.38 -17.47
N GLY A 100 5.05 10.75 -16.47
CA GLY A 100 5.58 12.10 -16.30
C GLY A 100 4.68 13.06 -15.55
N ASP A 101 3.49 12.64 -15.12
CA ASP A 101 2.61 13.47 -14.29
C ASP A 101 3.27 13.78 -12.94
N ASP A 102 3.08 15.00 -12.47
CA ASP A 102 3.46 15.42 -11.14
C ASP A 102 2.41 14.94 -10.11
N THR A 103 2.88 14.40 -9.00
CA THR A 103 2.03 13.94 -7.89
C THR A 103 2.50 14.57 -6.60
N ALA A 104 1.64 15.34 -5.96
CA ALA A 104 1.93 15.93 -4.65
C ALA A 104 1.98 14.82 -3.57
N VAL A 105 3.07 14.79 -2.80
CA VAL A 105 3.30 13.84 -1.72
C VAL A 105 3.60 14.59 -0.45
N PRO A 106 2.71 14.56 0.57
CA PRO A 106 2.98 15.23 1.84
C PRO A 106 4.15 14.59 2.57
N VAL A 107 5.00 15.37 3.20
CA VAL A 107 6.13 14.91 3.99
C VAL A 107 6.24 15.65 5.33
N PRO A 108 6.56 14.92 6.43
CA PRO A 108 6.79 13.48 6.52
C PRO A 108 5.51 12.66 6.39
N SER A 109 5.53 11.56 5.65
CA SER A 109 4.43 10.62 5.56
C SER A 109 4.90 9.20 5.19
N TYR A 110 4.00 8.36 4.70
CA TYR A 110 4.32 6.99 4.33
C TYR A 110 5.29 6.93 3.14
N SER A 111 6.47 6.37 3.34
CA SER A 111 7.57 6.40 2.37
C SER A 111 7.27 5.70 1.04
N LEU A 112 6.28 4.82 1.00
CA LEU A 112 5.93 4.12 -0.24
C LEU A 112 5.09 4.96 -1.21
N TYR A 113 4.56 6.13 -0.82
CA TYR A 113 3.91 7.02 -1.78
C TYR A 113 4.88 7.45 -2.89
N ASP A 114 6.03 8.00 -2.53
CA ASP A 114 7.09 8.37 -3.49
C ASP A 114 7.54 7.16 -4.33
N TYR A 115 7.69 6.00 -3.68
CA TYR A 115 8.05 4.76 -4.34
C TYR A 115 7.05 4.37 -5.43
N PHE A 116 5.75 4.35 -5.13
CA PHE A 116 4.71 3.95 -6.08
C PHE A 116 4.51 4.98 -7.19
N VAL A 117 4.62 6.29 -6.89
CA VAL A 117 4.61 7.34 -7.93
C VAL A 117 5.69 7.05 -8.96
N LYS A 118 6.93 6.82 -8.52
CA LYS A 118 8.08 6.53 -9.41
C LYS A 118 7.94 5.20 -10.15
N CYS A 119 7.42 4.16 -9.50
CA CYS A 119 7.14 2.88 -10.14
C CYS A 119 6.15 3.01 -11.31
N ASN A 120 5.22 3.92 -11.19
CA ASN A 120 4.21 4.18 -12.21
C ASN A 120 4.62 5.25 -13.23
N GLY A 121 5.86 5.74 -13.13
CA GLY A 121 6.44 6.67 -14.10
C GLY A 121 6.11 8.14 -13.86
N GLY A 122 5.47 8.44 -12.72
CA GLY A 122 5.20 9.81 -12.27
C GLY A 122 6.41 10.47 -11.60
N LYS A 123 6.26 11.72 -11.24
CA LYS A 123 7.21 12.52 -10.48
C LYS A 123 6.60 12.90 -9.14
N ALA A 124 7.24 12.50 -8.05
CA ALA A 124 6.81 12.92 -6.72
C ALA A 124 7.27 14.35 -6.43
N VAL A 125 6.32 15.22 -6.15
CA VAL A 125 6.55 16.58 -5.68
C VAL A 125 6.32 16.59 -4.17
N MET A 126 7.40 16.67 -3.40
CA MET A 126 7.33 16.65 -1.94
C MET A 126 6.82 17.98 -1.42
N ILE A 127 5.75 17.95 -0.63
CA ILE A 127 5.12 19.11 0.01
C ILE A 127 5.23 18.94 1.51
N ASP A 128 5.91 19.86 2.17
CA ASP A 128 6.02 19.81 3.63
C ASP A 128 4.66 19.98 4.31
N LEU A 129 4.43 19.21 5.38
CA LEU A 129 3.30 19.46 6.25
C LEU A 129 3.49 20.80 6.97
N THR A 130 2.40 21.39 7.44
CA THR A 130 2.45 22.58 8.30
C THR A 130 3.14 22.27 9.63
N ASP A 131 3.51 23.32 10.41
CA ASP A 131 4.19 23.15 11.71
C ASP A 131 3.38 22.31 12.73
N ASP A 132 2.07 22.23 12.55
CA ASP A 132 1.15 21.39 13.35
C ASP A 132 0.81 20.05 12.67
N TYR A 133 1.62 19.63 11.70
CA TYR A 133 1.48 18.36 10.97
C TYR A 133 0.16 18.19 10.21
N GLN A 134 -0.43 19.27 9.73
CA GLN A 134 -1.59 19.23 8.84
C GLN A 134 -1.14 19.30 7.38
N LEU A 135 -2.04 18.92 6.46
CA LEU A 135 -1.80 19.10 5.02
C LEU A 135 -1.79 20.60 4.69
N ASP A 136 -0.76 21.05 4.02
CA ASP A 136 -0.72 22.40 3.42
C ASP A 136 -1.45 22.35 2.07
N VAL A 137 -2.78 22.56 2.13
CA VAL A 137 -3.65 22.47 0.95
C VAL A 137 -3.35 23.58 -0.05
N ASP A 138 -2.86 24.73 0.42
CA ASP A 138 -2.53 25.86 -0.46
C ASP A 138 -1.21 25.62 -1.21
N ALA A 139 -0.32 24.81 -0.65
CA ALA A 139 0.94 24.40 -1.29
C ALA A 139 0.78 23.19 -2.21
N MET A 140 -0.30 22.40 -2.08
CA MET A 140 -0.59 21.20 -2.88
C MET A 140 -1.36 21.56 -4.15
#